data_642e2fea9b7ca5ca9feb5dba3805c8d7
#
_entry.id   642e2fea9b7ca5ca9feb5dba3805c8d7
#
_cell.length_a   1.000
_cell.length_b   1.000
_cell.length_c   1.000
_cell.angle_alpha   90.00
_cell.angle_beta   90.00
_cell.angle_gamma   90.00
#
_symmetry.space_group_name_H-M   'P 1'
#
loop_
_entity.id
_entity.type
_entity.pdbx_description
1 polymer ?
#
loop_
_entity_poly.entity_id
_entity_poly.type
_entity_poly.pdbx_seq_one_letter_code
_entity_poly.pdbx_strand_id
1 'polypeptide(L)'
;MKKLVHALVLIGLVGVPAAAMAAEESPHSLSANVGLYSDYVFRGISQTGGEPAIQGGLDYSHSSGFYLGTWASNVGWLEDFQGYQKGNVEIDLYGGFRGDIGSTGLTFDLGAIQYIYPGTNNSGFNDADTSEVYAAIGWKWFTVKYSHYISDEVFGIGNLSGGTGDADGSDYLAISASVPVGETGLTLGASWGTFSFKNNGNYDYDDWKVSAAYDMGKLSKVMDGVTVGVAYTDTDANPAFWTEVAPNSEFLGDSTTTVWISKAF
;
A
#
# COMPACT_ATOMS: atom_id res chain seq x y z
N MET A 1 -4.32 -33.18 -1.08
CA MET A 1 -3.29 -32.26 -0.57
C MET A 1 -3.83 -30.85 -0.84
N LYS A 2 -4.22 -30.11 0.19
CA LYS A 2 -4.76 -28.75 0.04
C LYS A 2 -3.60 -27.84 -0.35
N LYS A 3 -3.62 -27.28 -1.57
CA LYS A 3 -2.66 -26.24 -1.97
C LYS A 3 -2.99 -25.01 -1.13
N LEU A 4 -2.08 -24.60 -0.24
CA LEU A 4 -2.14 -23.31 0.41
C LEU A 4 -1.91 -22.25 -0.68
N VAL A 5 -2.94 -21.48 -0.99
CA VAL A 5 -2.79 -20.28 -1.83
C VAL A 5 -2.14 -19.22 -0.93
N HIS A 6 -0.85 -18.99 -1.13
CA HIS A 6 -0.14 -17.92 -0.46
C HIS A 6 -0.53 -16.61 -1.15
N ALA A 7 -1.40 -15.83 -0.52
CA ALA A 7 -1.61 -14.44 -0.91
C ALA A 7 -0.39 -13.64 -0.46
N LEU A 8 0.43 -13.17 -1.40
CA LEU A 8 1.42 -12.13 -1.10
C LEU A 8 0.64 -10.85 -0.81
N VAL A 9 0.74 -10.38 0.42
CA VAL A 9 0.17 -9.09 0.83
C VAL A 9 1.03 -8.00 0.20
N LEU A 10 0.46 -7.22 -0.71
CA LEU A 10 1.05 -5.95 -1.12
C LEU A 10 1.24 -5.09 0.13
N ILE A 11 2.49 -4.71 0.43
CA ILE A 11 2.82 -3.89 1.59
C ILE A 11 2.25 -2.49 1.35
N GLY A 12 1.22 -2.13 2.11
CA GLY A 12 0.43 -0.91 1.95
C GLY A 12 -1.07 -1.18 1.85
N LEU A 13 -1.46 -2.24 1.16
CA LEU A 13 -2.84 -2.69 1.09
C LEU A 13 -3.02 -3.88 2.04
N VAL A 14 -3.87 -3.76 3.04
CA VAL A 14 -4.26 -4.90 3.89
C VAL A 14 -5.20 -5.78 3.06
N GLY A 15 -4.61 -6.57 2.15
CA GLY A 15 -5.32 -7.55 1.36
C GLY A 15 -5.70 -8.74 2.23
N VAL A 16 -6.97 -8.88 2.58
CA VAL A 16 -7.50 -10.14 3.11
C VAL A 16 -7.38 -11.18 1.99
N PRO A 17 -6.86 -12.41 2.25
CA PRO A 17 -6.87 -13.44 1.24
C PRO A 17 -8.31 -13.74 0.84
N ALA A 18 -8.66 -13.47 -0.42
CA ALA A 18 -9.96 -13.83 -0.95
C ALA A 18 -10.14 -15.35 -0.84
N ALA A 19 -11.14 -15.77 -0.08
CA ALA A 19 -11.55 -17.17 -0.03
C ALA A 19 -12.15 -17.52 -1.39
N ALA A 20 -11.39 -18.24 -2.22
CA ALA A 20 -11.87 -18.74 -3.51
C ALA A 20 -13.06 -19.66 -3.27
N MET A 21 -14.24 -19.25 -3.68
CA MET A 21 -15.40 -20.14 -3.78
C MET A 21 -15.11 -21.19 -4.85
N ALA A 22 -15.23 -22.46 -4.51
CA ALA A 22 -15.01 -23.58 -5.40
C ALA A 22 -16.15 -23.66 -6.44
N ALA A 23 -15.96 -22.98 -7.57
CA ALA A 23 -16.57 -23.33 -8.84
C ALA A 23 -15.53 -24.07 -9.69
N GLU A 24 -15.95 -24.90 -10.68
CA GLU A 24 -15.06 -25.63 -11.58
C GLU A 24 -13.86 -24.76 -12.01
N GLU A 25 -12.65 -25.35 -11.97
CA GLU A 25 -11.35 -24.68 -12.03
C GLU A 25 -11.19 -23.76 -13.26
N SER A 26 -11.84 -22.59 -13.21
CA SER A 26 -11.56 -21.52 -14.14
C SER A 26 -10.12 -21.04 -13.89
N PRO A 27 -9.28 -20.90 -14.93
CA PRO A 27 -7.95 -20.31 -14.77
C PRO A 27 -8.01 -18.84 -14.39
N HIS A 28 -9.19 -18.24 -14.39
CA HIS A 28 -9.46 -16.84 -14.10
C HIS A 28 -10.11 -16.69 -12.74
N SER A 29 -9.66 -15.73 -11.94
CA SER A 29 -10.26 -15.32 -10.68
C SER A 29 -10.46 -13.80 -10.68
N LEU A 30 -11.59 -13.34 -10.15
CA LEU A 30 -11.88 -11.94 -9.93
C LEU A 30 -12.27 -11.77 -8.47
N SER A 31 -11.71 -10.78 -7.80
CA SER A 31 -12.03 -10.41 -6.43
C SER A 31 -12.20 -8.90 -6.30
N ALA A 32 -12.92 -8.48 -5.25
CA ALA A 32 -13.11 -7.08 -4.93
C ALA A 32 -12.96 -6.88 -3.41
N ASN A 33 -12.62 -5.68 -3.02
CA ASN A 33 -12.59 -5.30 -1.61
C ASN A 33 -13.07 -3.87 -1.40
N VAL A 34 -13.54 -3.58 -0.19
CA VAL A 34 -13.86 -2.23 0.28
C VAL A 34 -13.55 -2.15 1.77
N GLY A 35 -13.09 -1.00 2.25
CA GLY A 35 -12.78 -0.79 3.65
C GLY A 35 -12.97 0.66 4.09
N LEU A 36 -13.19 0.82 5.39
CA LEU A 36 -13.18 2.10 6.09
C LEU A 36 -12.04 2.09 7.09
N TYR A 37 -11.24 3.12 7.07
CA TYR A 37 -10.03 3.30 7.87
C TYR A 37 -10.13 4.62 8.63
N SER A 38 -9.61 4.68 9.85
CA SER A 38 -9.54 5.95 10.59
C SER A 38 -8.53 6.93 10.01
N ASP A 39 -7.55 6.42 9.26
CA ASP A 39 -6.51 7.18 8.56
C ASP A 39 -5.93 6.28 7.45
N TYR A 40 -5.58 6.85 6.30
CA TYR A 40 -4.84 6.15 5.26
C TYR A 40 -3.35 6.41 5.45
N VAL A 41 -2.61 5.40 5.89
CA VAL A 41 -1.15 5.49 6.07
C VAL A 41 -0.45 4.62 5.02
N PHE A 42 0.33 5.25 4.15
CA PHE A 42 1.14 4.61 3.11
C PHE A 42 2.62 4.79 3.43
N ARG A 43 3.36 3.67 3.58
CA ARG A 43 4.81 3.68 3.91
C ARG A 43 5.14 4.64 5.06
N GLY A 44 4.37 4.59 6.13
CA GLY A 44 4.56 5.43 7.30
C GLY A 44 3.93 6.83 7.24
N ILE A 45 3.64 7.36 6.06
CA ILE A 45 3.12 8.71 5.87
C ILE A 45 1.60 8.72 5.75
N SER A 46 0.92 9.55 6.56
CA SER A 46 -0.53 9.74 6.45
C SER A 46 -0.88 10.41 5.12
N GLN A 47 -1.85 9.83 4.42
CA GLN A 47 -2.37 10.32 3.14
C GLN A 47 -3.64 11.17 3.32
N THR A 48 -4.26 11.10 4.50
CA THR A 48 -5.51 11.81 4.80
C THR A 48 -5.38 12.81 5.95
N GLY A 49 -4.14 13.05 6.46
CA GLY A 49 -3.90 13.98 7.58
C GLY A 49 -4.64 13.54 8.86
N GLY A 50 -4.70 12.22 9.13
CA GLY A 50 -5.42 11.68 10.28
C GLY A 50 -6.95 11.57 10.10
N GLU A 51 -7.48 11.95 8.94
CA GLU A 51 -8.92 11.89 8.65
C GLU A 51 -9.33 10.54 8.06
N PRO A 52 -10.63 10.14 8.19
CA PRO A 52 -11.09 8.85 7.69
C PRO A 52 -10.94 8.65 6.18
N ALA A 53 -10.57 7.41 5.82
CA ALA A 53 -10.47 6.98 4.44
C ALA A 53 -11.48 5.89 4.09
N ILE A 54 -12.05 5.97 2.87
CA ILE A 54 -12.73 4.88 2.20
C ILE A 54 -11.84 4.37 1.08
N GLN A 55 -11.57 3.06 1.10
CA GLN A 55 -10.63 2.41 0.18
C GLN A 55 -11.28 1.20 -0.46
N GLY A 56 -10.89 0.88 -1.69
CA GLY A 56 -11.38 -0.33 -2.33
C GLY A 56 -10.70 -0.63 -3.66
N GLY A 57 -10.83 -1.88 -4.11
CA GLY A 57 -10.18 -2.33 -5.34
C GLY A 57 -10.84 -3.52 -6.00
N LEU A 58 -10.36 -3.79 -7.20
CA LEU A 58 -10.70 -4.93 -8.03
C LEU A 58 -9.43 -5.60 -8.50
N ASP A 59 -9.36 -6.94 -8.36
CA ASP A 59 -8.22 -7.76 -8.75
C ASP A 59 -8.65 -8.86 -9.69
N TYR A 60 -7.95 -8.98 -10.79
CA TYR A 60 -7.97 -10.14 -11.68
C TYR A 60 -6.70 -10.94 -11.52
N SER A 61 -6.81 -12.26 -11.46
CA SER A 61 -5.66 -13.16 -11.52
C SER A 61 -5.91 -14.35 -12.43
N HIS A 62 -4.84 -14.83 -13.04
CA HIS A 62 -4.83 -16.01 -13.91
C HIS A 62 -3.93 -17.08 -13.31
N SER A 63 -4.28 -18.37 -13.52
CA SER A 63 -3.54 -19.51 -12.98
C SER A 63 -2.10 -19.63 -13.47
N SER A 64 -1.72 -18.89 -14.53
CA SER A 64 -0.32 -18.76 -14.97
C SER A 64 0.55 -17.92 -14.03
N GLY A 65 -0.05 -17.17 -13.11
CA GLY A 65 0.63 -16.21 -12.26
C GLY A 65 0.44 -14.74 -12.68
N PHE A 66 -0.08 -14.47 -13.89
CA PHE A 66 -0.41 -13.10 -14.30
C PHE A 66 -1.54 -12.52 -13.46
N TYR A 67 -1.43 -11.24 -13.14
CA TYR A 67 -2.49 -10.48 -12.45
C TYR A 67 -2.54 -9.03 -12.92
N LEU A 68 -3.70 -8.41 -12.74
CA LEU A 68 -3.98 -7.00 -13.02
C LEU A 68 -5.00 -6.52 -11.98
N GLY A 69 -4.86 -5.29 -11.52
CA GLY A 69 -5.80 -4.72 -10.56
C GLY A 69 -5.88 -3.21 -10.63
N THR A 70 -6.86 -2.70 -9.92
CA THR A 70 -7.02 -1.27 -9.63
C THR A 70 -7.46 -1.10 -8.19
N TRP A 71 -7.02 -0.03 -7.58
CA TRP A 71 -7.39 0.35 -6.24
C TRP A 71 -7.60 1.86 -6.17
N ALA A 72 -8.37 2.34 -5.20
CA ALA A 72 -8.59 3.76 -5.01
C ALA A 72 -8.85 4.10 -3.54
N SER A 73 -8.51 5.34 -3.17
CA SER A 73 -8.80 5.95 -1.86
C SER A 73 -9.05 7.44 -2.00
N ASN A 74 -9.75 8.03 -1.02
CA ASN A 74 -9.63 9.46 -0.80
C ASN A 74 -8.27 9.77 -0.15
N VAL A 75 -7.74 10.95 -0.47
CA VAL A 75 -6.51 11.52 0.10
C VAL A 75 -6.69 13.00 0.38
N GLY A 76 -5.93 13.56 1.34
CA GLY A 76 -5.94 14.99 1.70
C GLY A 76 -4.66 15.71 1.25
N TRP A 77 -3.51 15.04 1.33
CA TRP A 77 -2.18 15.62 1.14
C TRP A 77 -1.97 16.36 -0.20
N LEU A 78 -2.72 16.02 -1.24
CA LEU A 78 -2.61 16.71 -2.54
C LEU A 78 -2.93 18.21 -2.41
N GLU A 79 -4.00 18.55 -1.71
CA GLU A 79 -4.40 19.97 -1.50
C GLU A 79 -3.60 20.60 -0.36
N ASP A 80 -3.34 19.84 0.70
CA ASP A 80 -2.76 20.35 1.95
C ASP A 80 -1.22 20.36 1.96
N PHE A 81 -0.58 19.58 1.08
CA PHE A 81 0.88 19.48 1.00
C PHE A 81 1.42 19.78 -0.40
N GLN A 82 0.84 19.17 -1.47
CA GLN A 82 1.37 19.20 -2.83
C GLN A 82 0.82 20.34 -3.70
N GLY A 83 0.05 21.25 -3.13
CA GLY A 83 -0.42 22.48 -3.82
C GLY A 83 -1.45 22.24 -4.90
N TYR A 84 -2.21 21.18 -4.85
CA TYR A 84 -3.36 20.97 -5.72
C TYR A 84 -4.49 21.94 -5.34
N GLN A 85 -5.19 22.47 -6.34
CA GLN A 85 -6.41 23.27 -6.13
C GLN A 85 -7.65 22.39 -5.98
N LYS A 86 -7.60 21.21 -6.55
CA LYS A 86 -8.61 20.15 -6.50
C LYS A 86 -7.91 18.83 -6.73
N GLY A 87 -8.03 17.92 -5.81
CA GLY A 87 -7.44 16.60 -5.91
C GLY A 87 -7.53 15.90 -4.56
N ASN A 88 -8.46 14.99 -4.42
CA ASN A 88 -8.68 14.28 -3.16
C ASN A 88 -8.89 12.78 -3.37
N VAL A 89 -8.40 12.25 -4.50
CA VAL A 89 -8.52 10.84 -4.87
C VAL A 89 -7.19 10.33 -5.40
N GLU A 90 -6.81 9.14 -4.95
CA GLU A 90 -5.76 8.30 -5.51
C GLU A 90 -6.40 7.14 -6.25
N ILE A 91 -5.89 6.84 -7.44
CA ILE A 91 -6.27 5.67 -8.24
C ILE A 91 -5.00 4.96 -8.66
N ASP A 92 -4.88 3.68 -8.29
CA ASP A 92 -3.77 2.83 -8.67
C ASP A 92 -4.18 1.86 -9.77
N LEU A 93 -3.34 1.75 -10.78
CA LEU A 93 -3.39 0.68 -11.77
C LEU A 93 -2.12 -0.16 -11.62
N TYR A 94 -2.28 -1.45 -11.39
CA TYR A 94 -1.14 -2.32 -11.18
C TYR A 94 -1.29 -3.66 -11.88
N GLY A 95 -0.17 -4.29 -12.16
CA GLY A 95 -0.14 -5.63 -12.74
C GLY A 95 1.24 -6.25 -12.67
N GLY A 96 1.28 -7.57 -12.87
CA GLY A 96 2.53 -8.27 -12.73
C GLY A 96 2.42 -9.77 -12.96
N PHE A 97 3.46 -10.45 -12.51
CA PHE A 97 3.58 -11.90 -12.60
C PHE A 97 4.18 -12.44 -11.30
N ARG A 98 3.48 -13.39 -10.69
CA ARG A 98 3.88 -14.01 -9.42
C ARG A 98 3.81 -15.52 -9.49
N GLY A 99 4.61 -16.18 -8.66
CA GLY A 99 4.61 -17.65 -8.63
C GLY A 99 5.54 -18.23 -7.60
N ASP A 100 5.63 -19.56 -7.61
CA ASP A 100 6.54 -20.32 -6.76
C ASP A 100 7.92 -20.48 -7.42
N ILE A 101 8.99 -20.43 -6.64
CA ILE A 101 10.35 -20.73 -7.11
C ILE A 101 10.64 -22.23 -6.93
N GLY A 102 10.22 -23.01 -7.90
CA GLY A 102 10.37 -24.46 -7.87
C GLY A 102 9.71 -25.09 -6.64
N SER A 103 10.44 -25.95 -5.93
CA SER A 103 9.98 -26.63 -4.69
C SER A 103 10.65 -26.07 -3.43
N THR A 104 11.21 -24.87 -3.47
CA THR A 104 11.98 -24.26 -2.38
C THR A 104 11.10 -23.74 -1.24
N GLY A 105 9.81 -23.50 -1.51
CA GLY A 105 8.89 -22.80 -0.62
C GLY A 105 9.06 -21.28 -0.67
N LEU A 106 9.90 -20.77 -1.59
CA LEU A 106 10.00 -19.36 -1.91
C LEU A 106 8.98 -19.01 -2.98
N THR A 107 8.45 -17.79 -2.90
CA THR A 107 7.59 -17.16 -3.93
C THR A 107 8.27 -15.92 -4.46
N PHE A 108 7.90 -15.51 -5.67
CA PHE A 108 8.32 -14.23 -6.25
C PHE A 108 7.11 -13.45 -6.74
N ASP A 109 7.28 -12.13 -6.82
CA ASP A 109 6.33 -11.21 -7.45
C ASP A 109 7.12 -10.11 -8.17
N LEU A 110 6.83 -9.92 -9.46
CA LEU A 110 7.42 -8.88 -10.30
C LEU A 110 6.27 -8.09 -10.90
N GLY A 111 6.26 -6.77 -10.72
CA GLY A 111 5.15 -5.96 -11.20
C GLY A 111 5.48 -4.50 -11.35
N ALA A 112 4.44 -3.77 -11.76
CA ALA A 112 4.46 -2.32 -11.88
C ALA A 112 3.18 -1.73 -11.31
N ILE A 113 3.26 -0.49 -10.83
CA ILE A 113 2.14 0.31 -10.35
C ILE A 113 2.24 1.70 -10.98
N GLN A 114 1.10 2.21 -11.45
CA GLN A 114 0.89 3.60 -11.77
C GLN A 114 -0.06 4.18 -10.71
N TYR A 115 0.46 5.10 -9.92
CA TYR A 115 -0.31 5.95 -9.01
C TYR A 115 -0.82 7.14 -9.81
N ILE A 116 -2.11 7.42 -9.78
CA ILE A 116 -2.78 8.48 -10.54
C ILE A 116 -3.52 9.37 -9.55
N TYR A 117 -3.24 10.66 -9.60
CA TYR A 117 -3.83 11.67 -8.73
C TYR A 117 -4.63 12.69 -9.56
N PRO A 118 -5.91 12.39 -9.91
CA PRO A 118 -6.74 13.29 -10.69
C PRO A 118 -6.91 14.63 -9.98
N GLY A 119 -6.53 15.71 -10.65
CA GLY A 119 -6.65 17.03 -10.04
C GLY A 119 -6.05 18.14 -10.91
N THR A 120 -5.82 19.27 -10.29
CA THR A 120 -5.15 20.42 -10.90
C THR A 120 -4.21 21.03 -9.90
N ASN A 121 -2.91 20.92 -10.14
CA ASN A 121 -1.89 21.52 -9.31
C ASN A 121 -1.67 22.99 -9.65
N ASN A 122 -1.15 23.74 -8.68
CA ASN A 122 -0.74 25.13 -8.86
C ASN A 122 0.56 25.21 -9.70
N SER A 123 0.73 26.31 -10.42
CA SER A 123 2.00 26.60 -11.11
C SER A 123 3.16 26.61 -10.09
N GLY A 124 4.24 25.90 -10.41
CA GLY A 124 5.42 25.78 -9.54
C GLY A 124 5.42 24.54 -8.65
N PHE A 125 4.40 23.69 -8.74
CA PHE A 125 4.35 22.37 -8.13
C PHE A 125 4.45 21.28 -9.19
N ASN A 126 5.08 20.16 -8.85
CA ASN A 126 5.13 18.97 -9.70
C ASN A 126 3.78 18.25 -9.74
N ASP A 127 3.57 17.46 -10.78
CA ASP A 127 2.50 16.45 -10.79
C ASP A 127 2.81 15.34 -9.78
N ALA A 128 1.79 14.81 -9.15
CA ALA A 128 1.95 13.75 -8.16
C ALA A 128 1.91 12.34 -8.78
N ASP A 129 1.49 12.22 -10.04
CA ASP A 129 1.42 10.93 -10.73
C ASP A 129 2.78 10.23 -10.71
N THR A 130 2.78 8.95 -10.29
CA THR A 130 4.03 8.25 -9.98
C THR A 130 4.01 6.84 -10.56
N SER A 131 5.11 6.43 -11.18
CA SER A 131 5.30 5.10 -11.75
C SER A 131 6.36 4.32 -10.97
N GLU A 132 6.02 3.09 -10.54
CA GLU A 132 6.87 2.19 -9.79
C GLU A 132 6.98 0.84 -10.51
N VAL A 133 8.17 0.27 -10.56
CA VAL A 133 8.39 -1.15 -10.83
C VAL A 133 8.90 -1.83 -9.58
N TYR A 134 8.55 -3.09 -9.35
CA TYR A 134 8.95 -3.76 -8.13
C TYR A 134 9.27 -5.24 -8.32
N ALA A 135 10.07 -5.75 -7.38
CA ALA A 135 10.33 -7.17 -7.19
C ALA A 135 10.18 -7.55 -5.72
N ALA A 136 9.53 -8.68 -5.45
CA ALA A 136 9.41 -9.20 -4.11
C ALA A 136 9.74 -10.70 -4.05
N ILE A 137 10.26 -11.11 -2.89
CA ILE A 137 10.48 -12.51 -2.55
C ILE A 137 9.77 -12.79 -1.24
N GLY A 138 8.95 -13.85 -1.22
CA GLY A 138 8.26 -14.34 -0.04
C GLY A 138 8.80 -15.69 0.45
N TRP A 139 8.77 -15.89 1.76
CA TRP A 139 9.03 -17.17 2.38
C TRP A 139 8.17 -17.35 3.62
N LYS A 140 7.21 -18.28 3.55
CA LYS A 140 6.22 -18.48 4.62
C LYS A 140 5.47 -17.20 4.95
N TRP A 141 5.83 -16.52 6.03
CA TRP A 141 5.21 -15.31 6.56
C TRP A 141 6.01 -14.05 6.30
N PHE A 142 7.21 -14.20 5.75
CA PHE A 142 8.13 -13.09 5.51
C PHE A 142 8.11 -12.69 4.04
N THR A 143 8.22 -11.39 3.78
CA THR A 143 8.37 -10.82 2.45
C THR A 143 9.43 -9.73 2.47
N VAL A 144 10.27 -9.70 1.44
CA VAL A 144 11.14 -8.58 1.12
C VAL A 144 10.68 -8.04 -0.22
N LYS A 145 10.36 -6.75 -0.30
CA LYS A 145 9.97 -6.05 -1.53
C LYS A 145 10.91 -4.88 -1.77
N TYR A 146 11.41 -4.77 -2.99
CA TYR A 146 12.15 -3.63 -3.50
C TYR A 146 11.33 -2.96 -4.59
N SER A 147 11.10 -1.66 -4.43
CA SER A 147 10.39 -0.80 -5.36
C SER A 147 11.34 0.23 -5.93
N HIS A 148 11.28 0.46 -7.24
CA HIS A 148 12.10 1.41 -7.96
C HIS A 148 11.20 2.33 -8.77
N TYR A 149 11.35 3.64 -8.58
CA TYR A 149 10.54 4.66 -9.22
C TYR A 149 11.17 5.08 -10.54
N ILE A 150 10.34 5.20 -11.57
CA ILE A 150 10.77 5.46 -12.95
C ILE A 150 10.14 6.72 -13.55
N SER A 151 9.36 7.48 -12.78
CA SER A 151 8.84 8.80 -13.14
C SER A 151 9.79 9.90 -12.65
N ASP A 152 9.86 11.02 -13.35
CA ASP A 152 10.72 12.17 -13.01
C ASP A 152 10.34 12.76 -11.65
N GLU A 153 9.06 12.70 -11.29
CA GLU A 153 8.51 13.06 -9.99
C GLU A 153 8.06 11.79 -9.25
N VAL A 154 8.24 11.77 -7.93
CA VAL A 154 7.80 10.71 -7.04
C VAL A 154 6.90 11.32 -5.98
N PHE A 155 5.58 11.11 -6.09
CA PHE A 155 4.56 11.72 -5.25
C PHE A 155 4.69 13.24 -5.19
N GLY A 156 4.95 13.87 -6.35
CA GLY A 156 5.16 15.30 -6.50
C GLY A 156 6.50 15.83 -5.99
N ILE A 157 7.36 14.98 -5.43
CA ILE A 157 8.74 15.35 -5.08
C ILE A 157 9.59 15.22 -6.34
N GLY A 158 10.30 16.29 -6.70
CA GLY A 158 11.08 16.37 -7.94
C GLY A 158 11.90 17.66 -8.03
N ASN A 159 11.90 18.30 -9.17
CA ASN A 159 12.70 19.51 -9.44
C ASN A 159 12.00 20.83 -9.06
N LEU A 160 10.73 20.79 -8.62
CA LEU A 160 9.93 21.93 -8.15
C LEU A 160 9.56 21.74 -6.67
N SER A 161 8.78 22.69 -6.11
CA SER A 161 8.17 22.57 -4.78
C SER A 161 9.15 22.25 -3.64
N GLY A 162 10.38 22.80 -3.69
CA GLY A 162 11.39 22.57 -2.65
C GLY A 162 12.30 21.37 -2.88
N GLY A 163 12.07 20.61 -3.95
CA GLY A 163 12.99 19.57 -4.40
C GLY A 163 14.23 20.14 -5.12
N THR A 164 15.22 19.30 -5.35
CA THR A 164 16.53 19.69 -5.89
C THR A 164 16.89 19.05 -7.22
N GLY A 165 16.03 18.21 -7.77
CA GLY A 165 16.21 17.53 -9.06
C GLY A 165 15.19 16.44 -9.28
N ASP A 166 15.18 15.86 -10.49
CA ASP A 166 14.29 14.76 -10.85
C ASP A 166 14.49 13.58 -9.87
N ALA A 167 13.40 12.96 -9.48
CA ALA A 167 13.37 11.89 -8.48
C ALA A 167 13.35 10.49 -9.10
N ASP A 168 13.47 10.36 -10.43
CA ASP A 168 13.61 9.07 -11.11
C ASP A 168 14.82 8.30 -10.54
N GLY A 169 14.62 7.01 -10.24
CA GLY A 169 15.62 6.21 -9.54
C GLY A 169 15.58 6.33 -8.01
N SER A 170 14.52 6.92 -7.44
CA SER A 170 14.18 6.75 -6.03
C SER A 170 13.80 5.30 -5.74
N ASP A 171 14.02 4.85 -4.51
CA ASP A 171 13.84 3.46 -4.13
C ASP A 171 13.12 3.33 -2.79
N TYR A 172 12.35 2.25 -2.63
CA TYR A 172 11.82 1.85 -1.34
C TYR A 172 12.06 0.35 -1.12
N LEU A 173 12.76 0.03 -0.03
CA LEU A 173 12.97 -1.35 0.42
C LEU A 173 12.10 -1.62 1.64
N ALA A 174 11.35 -2.71 1.63
CA ALA A 174 10.55 -3.13 2.77
C ALA A 174 10.78 -4.59 3.14
N ILE A 175 10.77 -4.87 4.43
CA ILE A 175 10.76 -6.20 5.01
C ILE A 175 9.50 -6.31 5.86
N SER A 176 8.72 -7.36 5.68
CA SER A 176 7.49 -7.55 6.44
C SER A 176 7.30 -8.99 6.87
N ALA A 177 6.47 -9.14 7.90
CA ALA A 177 5.99 -10.43 8.38
C ALA A 177 4.47 -10.35 8.63
N SER A 178 3.75 -11.43 8.26
CA SER A 178 2.31 -11.59 8.52
C SER A 178 2.08 -13.01 9.06
N VAL A 179 1.82 -13.12 10.36
CA VAL A 179 1.83 -14.39 11.10
C VAL A 179 0.43 -14.72 11.61
N PRO A 180 -0.26 -15.73 11.04
CA PRO A 180 -1.53 -16.20 11.58
C PRO A 180 -1.32 -16.89 12.93
N VAL A 181 -2.14 -16.56 13.91
CA VAL A 181 -2.10 -17.15 15.25
C VAL A 181 -2.94 -18.43 15.29
N GLY A 182 -2.36 -19.52 14.85
CA GLY A 182 -3.04 -20.81 14.74
C GLY A 182 -4.31 -20.71 13.87
N GLU A 183 -5.43 -21.24 14.36
CA GLU A 183 -6.74 -21.22 13.69
C GLU A 183 -7.72 -20.18 14.30
N THR A 184 -7.20 -19.26 15.10
CA THR A 184 -8.02 -18.29 15.86
C THR A 184 -8.71 -17.24 15.00
N GLY A 185 -8.23 -17.00 13.77
CA GLY A 185 -8.63 -15.87 12.92
C GLY A 185 -7.82 -14.60 13.19
N LEU A 186 -6.97 -14.59 14.22
CA LEU A 186 -6.05 -13.48 14.48
C LEU A 186 -4.79 -13.61 13.60
N THR A 187 -4.40 -12.50 12.98
CA THR A 187 -3.12 -12.34 12.26
C THR A 187 -2.35 -11.18 12.87
N LEU A 188 -1.08 -11.40 13.18
CA LEU A 188 -0.16 -10.36 13.64
C LEU A 188 0.75 -9.95 12.48
N GLY A 189 0.93 -8.63 12.30
CA GLY A 189 1.77 -8.06 11.27
C GLY A 189 2.89 -7.21 11.86
N ALA A 190 4.02 -7.18 11.17
CA ALA A 190 5.10 -6.22 11.39
C ALA A 190 5.78 -5.89 10.06
N SER A 191 6.21 -4.64 9.89
CA SER A 191 7.03 -4.23 8.75
C SER A 191 8.03 -3.15 9.16
N TRP A 192 9.11 -3.08 8.41
CA TRP A 192 10.05 -1.98 8.40
C TRP A 192 10.39 -1.66 6.94
N GLY A 193 10.53 -0.39 6.60
CA GLY A 193 10.89 0.07 5.29
C GLY A 193 11.84 1.25 5.33
N THR A 194 12.53 1.50 4.22
CA THR A 194 13.38 2.67 4.01
C THR A 194 13.10 3.26 2.65
N PHE A 195 12.82 4.56 2.60
CA PHE A 195 12.60 5.32 1.39
C PHE A 195 13.76 6.25 1.13
N SER A 196 14.34 6.16 -0.06
CA SER A 196 15.42 7.04 -0.54
C SER A 196 14.96 7.79 -1.78
N PHE A 197 14.88 9.12 -1.68
CA PHE A 197 14.48 10.00 -2.78
C PHE A 197 15.70 10.49 -3.55
N LYS A 198 15.87 10.01 -4.77
CA LYS A 198 16.97 10.40 -5.64
C LYS A 198 16.99 11.92 -5.81
N ASN A 199 18.20 12.52 -5.66
CA ASN A 199 18.43 13.97 -5.68
C ASN A 199 17.66 14.79 -4.62
N ASN A 200 16.83 14.17 -3.79
CA ASN A 200 15.91 14.82 -2.84
C ASN A 200 16.04 14.22 -1.43
N GLY A 201 17.23 13.89 -0.98
CA GLY A 201 17.50 13.16 0.27
C GLY A 201 17.00 13.83 1.56
N ASN A 202 16.52 15.07 1.51
CA ASN A 202 15.82 15.69 2.64
C ASN A 202 14.45 15.05 2.92
N TYR A 203 13.91 14.33 1.94
CA TYR A 203 12.66 13.58 2.03
C TYR A 203 12.87 12.11 2.40
N ASP A 204 14.12 11.62 2.51
CA ASP A 204 14.44 10.25 2.92
C ASP A 204 13.92 9.98 4.34
N TYR A 205 13.43 8.75 4.56
CA TYR A 205 12.99 8.31 5.88
C TYR A 205 12.90 6.79 5.98
N ASP A 206 12.93 6.31 7.21
CA ASP A 206 12.57 4.94 7.58
C ASP A 206 11.18 4.92 8.20
N ASP A 207 10.43 3.84 7.97
CA ASP A 207 9.15 3.59 8.61
C ASP A 207 9.07 2.20 9.25
N TRP A 208 8.21 2.06 10.24
CA TRP A 208 7.86 0.77 10.78
C TRP A 208 6.39 0.71 11.20
N LYS A 209 5.84 -0.50 11.17
CA LYS A 209 4.45 -0.76 11.53
C LYS A 209 4.33 -2.08 12.27
N VAL A 210 3.46 -2.12 13.29
CA VAL A 210 2.95 -3.34 13.90
C VAL A 210 1.43 -3.35 13.80
N SER A 211 0.83 -4.53 13.63
CA SER A 211 -0.61 -4.64 13.43
C SER A 211 -1.19 -5.93 13.98
N ALA A 212 -2.49 -5.89 14.26
CA ALA A 212 -3.31 -7.06 14.56
C ALA A 212 -4.62 -6.97 13.76
N ALA A 213 -4.97 -8.04 13.07
CA ALA A 213 -6.19 -8.14 12.27
C ALA A 213 -6.97 -9.41 12.67
N TYR A 214 -8.29 -9.32 12.70
CA TYR A 214 -9.15 -10.44 13.07
C TYR A 214 -10.19 -10.71 11.98
N ASP A 215 -10.24 -11.97 11.51
CA ASP A 215 -11.24 -12.48 10.59
C ASP A 215 -12.58 -12.71 11.34
N MET A 216 -13.54 -11.83 11.08
CA MET A 216 -14.86 -11.88 11.69
C MET A 216 -15.70 -13.08 11.23
N GLY A 217 -15.35 -13.71 10.12
CA GLY A 217 -15.94 -14.98 9.66
C GLY A 217 -15.77 -16.11 10.68
N LYS A 218 -14.76 -16.03 11.54
CA LYS A 218 -14.57 -16.97 12.68
C LYS A 218 -15.64 -16.84 13.75
N LEU A 219 -16.29 -15.68 13.88
CA LEU A 219 -17.40 -15.48 14.82
C LEU A 219 -18.74 -15.84 14.19
N SER A 220 -18.94 -15.55 12.92
CA SER A 220 -20.21 -15.81 12.23
C SER A 220 -20.02 -15.86 10.71
N LYS A 221 -20.64 -16.84 10.06
CA LYS A 221 -20.66 -16.97 8.60
C LYS A 221 -21.26 -15.75 7.88
N VAL A 222 -22.12 -14.98 8.54
CA VAL A 222 -22.65 -13.72 7.99
C VAL A 222 -21.55 -12.66 7.80
N MET A 223 -20.47 -12.78 8.58
CA MET A 223 -19.31 -11.91 8.57
C MET A 223 -18.17 -12.45 7.69
N ASP A 224 -18.41 -13.49 6.88
CA ASP A 224 -17.40 -14.04 5.98
C ASP A 224 -16.79 -12.94 5.11
N GLY A 225 -15.44 -12.91 4.99
CA GLY A 225 -14.67 -11.89 4.29
C GLY A 225 -14.57 -10.53 5.01
N VAL A 226 -15.22 -10.35 6.18
CA VAL A 226 -15.06 -9.13 6.98
C VAL A 226 -13.86 -9.27 7.89
N THR A 227 -12.98 -8.26 7.87
CA THR A 227 -11.83 -8.14 8.77
C THR A 227 -11.90 -6.82 9.53
N VAL A 228 -11.56 -6.87 10.82
CA VAL A 228 -11.31 -5.68 11.63
C VAL A 228 -9.86 -5.69 12.08
N GLY A 229 -9.26 -4.52 12.23
CA GLY A 229 -7.86 -4.48 12.64
C GLY A 229 -7.45 -3.15 13.25
N VAL A 230 -6.24 -3.18 13.80
CA VAL A 230 -5.52 -2.03 14.37
C VAL A 230 -4.07 -2.11 13.95
N ALA A 231 -3.47 -0.97 13.67
CA ALA A 231 -2.04 -0.82 13.42
C ALA A 231 -1.49 0.37 14.18
N TYR A 232 -0.23 0.28 14.56
CA TYR A 232 0.57 1.41 15.02
C TYR A 232 1.75 1.56 14.05
N THR A 233 1.95 2.78 13.57
CA THR A 233 2.97 3.13 12.59
C THR A 233 3.74 4.35 13.08
N ASP A 234 5.03 4.43 12.75
CA ASP A 234 5.89 5.55 13.09
C ASP A 234 7.02 5.68 12.06
N THR A 235 7.59 6.88 11.93
CA THR A 235 8.67 7.21 11.01
C THR A 235 9.74 8.07 11.66
N ASP A 236 10.93 8.15 11.03
CA ASP A 236 11.93 9.16 11.32
C ASP A 236 11.94 10.30 10.28
N ALA A 237 10.85 10.45 9.52
CA ALA A 237 10.69 11.49 8.51
C ALA A 237 10.92 12.89 9.10
N ASN A 238 11.60 13.75 8.34
CA ASN A 238 11.92 15.10 8.79
C ASN A 238 10.68 16.01 8.75
N PRO A 239 10.17 16.52 9.89
CA PRO A 239 8.98 17.37 9.92
C PRO A 239 9.07 18.62 9.04
N ALA A 240 10.29 19.14 8.79
CA ALA A 240 10.46 20.31 7.91
C ALA A 240 10.08 20.04 6.44
N PHE A 241 9.99 18.77 6.03
CA PHE A 241 9.71 18.36 4.66
C PHE A 241 8.42 17.53 4.52
N TRP A 242 7.84 17.07 5.64
CA TRP A 242 6.65 16.20 5.66
C TRP A 242 5.50 16.80 6.48
N THR A 243 5.49 18.13 6.65
CA THR A 243 4.38 18.86 7.32
C THR A 243 3.54 19.60 6.30
N GLU A 244 2.23 19.47 6.39
CA GLU A 244 1.26 20.18 5.56
C GLU A 244 1.40 21.70 5.69
N VAL A 245 1.00 22.42 4.64
CA VAL A 245 0.98 23.89 4.70
C VAL A 245 -0.21 24.38 5.56
N ALA A 246 -0.08 25.60 6.07
CA ALA A 246 -1.18 26.20 6.84
C ALA A 246 -2.49 26.22 6.02
N PRO A 247 -3.67 26.04 6.65
CA PRO A 247 -3.91 26.15 8.10
C PRO A 247 -3.72 24.86 8.93
N ASN A 248 -3.67 23.68 8.30
CA ASN A 248 -3.65 22.41 9.02
C ASN A 248 -2.31 22.19 9.74
N SER A 249 -1.20 22.34 9.02
CA SER A 249 0.16 22.19 9.55
C SER A 249 0.40 20.86 10.28
N GLU A 250 -0.22 19.77 9.77
CA GLU A 250 -0.10 18.43 10.34
C GLU A 250 1.21 17.80 9.89
N PHE A 251 1.93 17.14 10.78
CA PHE A 251 3.10 16.34 10.43
C PHE A 251 2.64 14.95 9.99
N LEU A 252 2.68 14.68 8.67
CA LEU A 252 2.17 13.46 8.05
C LEU A 252 2.95 12.19 8.44
N GLY A 253 4.19 12.34 8.92
CA GLY A 253 5.06 11.24 9.35
C GLY A 253 5.00 10.95 10.86
N ASP A 254 4.10 11.59 11.62
CA ASP A 254 3.98 11.35 13.06
C ASP A 254 3.45 9.95 13.37
N SER A 255 3.78 9.48 14.56
CA SER A 255 3.30 8.20 15.02
C SER A 255 1.77 8.15 15.08
N THR A 256 1.16 7.15 14.47
CA THR A 256 -0.29 7.07 14.42
C THR A 256 -0.84 5.67 14.70
N THR A 257 -2.06 5.62 15.24
CA THR A 257 -2.83 4.39 15.42
C THR A 257 -4.00 4.39 14.47
N THR A 258 -3.98 3.47 13.51
CA THR A 258 -5.08 3.29 12.55
C THR A 258 -5.94 2.11 12.93
N VAL A 259 -7.26 2.27 12.88
CA VAL A 259 -8.24 1.17 13.00
C VAL A 259 -9.04 1.04 11.71
N TRP A 260 -9.44 -0.19 11.36
CA TRP A 260 -10.22 -0.40 10.13
C TRP A 260 -11.23 -1.52 10.24
N ILE A 261 -12.20 -1.46 9.36
CA ILE A 261 -13.07 -2.57 8.98
C ILE A 261 -13.07 -2.69 7.46
N SER A 262 -12.87 -3.89 6.94
CA SER A 262 -12.88 -4.15 5.50
C SER A 262 -13.68 -5.39 5.15
N LYS A 263 -14.13 -5.47 3.89
CA LYS A 263 -14.85 -6.62 3.33
C LYS A 263 -14.23 -7.02 2.01
N ALA A 264 -13.91 -8.31 1.87
CA ALA A 264 -13.54 -8.95 0.60
C ALA A 264 -14.71 -9.76 0.03
N PHE A 265 -14.78 -9.84 -1.32
CA PHE A 265 -15.83 -10.50 -2.09
C PHE A 265 -15.24 -11.49 -3.09
#